data_50d3a56e878285596af48a60534da341
#
_entry.id   50d3a56e878285596af48a60534da341
#
_cell.length_a   1.000
_cell.length_b   1.000
_cell.length_c   1.000
_cell.angle_alpha   90.00
_cell.angle_beta   90.00
_cell.angle_gamma   90.00
#
_symmetry.space_group_name_H-M   'P 1'
#
loop_
_entity.id
_entity.type
_entity.pdbx_description
1 polymer ?
#
loop_
_entity_poly.entity_id
_entity_poly.type
_entity_poly.pdbx_seq_one_letter_code
_entity_poly.pdbx_strand_id
1 'polypeptide(L)' 'MLTPRKIYQVLPDESAARSDYIRVIDDEGEDYLYPASSFVFVELPAEIEQVLDRVS' A
#
# COMPACT_ATOMS: atom_id res chain seq x y z
N MET A 1 5.72 -2.07 10.14
CA MET A 1 6.73 -1.19 9.53
C MET A 1 6.97 -1.59 8.09
N LEU A 2 7.17 -0.65 7.19
CA LEU A 2 7.37 -0.95 5.78
C LEU A 2 8.85 -0.95 5.42
N THR A 3 9.21 -1.84 4.49
CA THR A 3 10.56 -1.88 3.92
C THR A 3 10.53 -1.13 2.59
N PRO A 4 11.39 -0.14 2.37
CA PRO A 4 11.41 0.59 1.11
C PRO A 4 11.62 -0.33 -0.10
N ARG A 5 10.93 0.00 -1.20
CA ARG A 5 11.02 -0.73 -2.47
C ARG A 5 10.53 -2.17 -2.42
N LYS A 6 9.71 -2.49 -1.42
CA LYS A 6 9.05 -3.78 -1.34
C LYS A 6 7.60 -3.63 -1.79
N ILE A 7 7.05 -4.68 -2.38
CA ILE A 7 5.66 -4.69 -2.83
C ILE A 7 4.76 -5.12 -1.68
N TYR A 8 3.67 -4.38 -1.47
CA TYR A 8 2.72 -4.63 -0.38
C TYR A 8 1.31 -4.77 -0.92
N GLN A 9 0.49 -5.53 -0.21
CA GLN A 9 -0.92 -5.68 -0.51
C GLN A 9 -1.70 -4.48 0.02
N VAL A 10 -2.64 -3.99 -0.79
CA VAL A 10 -3.52 -2.89 -0.42
C VAL A 10 -4.90 -3.44 -0.12
N LEU A 11 -5.49 -3.00 0.98
CA LEU A 11 -6.87 -3.31 1.31
C LEU A 11 -7.79 -2.20 0.82
N PRO A 12 -8.98 -2.54 0.30
CA PRO A 12 -9.95 -1.51 -0.13
C PRO A 12 -10.37 -0.65 1.05
N ASP A 13 -10.29 0.67 0.90
CA ASP A 13 -10.71 1.61 1.93
C ASP A 13 -11.08 2.94 1.26
N GLU A 14 -12.37 3.16 1.02
CA GLU A 14 -12.85 4.36 0.36
C GLU A 14 -12.60 5.62 1.19
N SER A 15 -12.69 5.51 2.51
CA SER A 15 -12.45 6.64 3.39
C SER A 15 -11.00 7.09 3.32
N ALA A 16 -10.08 6.15 3.28
CA ALA A 16 -8.66 6.45 3.12
C ALA A 16 -8.39 7.12 1.77
N ALA A 17 -9.02 6.62 0.71
CA ALA A 17 -8.83 7.16 -0.63
C ALA A 17 -9.24 8.62 -0.73
N ARG A 18 -10.28 9.02 -0.01
CA ARG A 18 -10.74 10.42 0.01
C ARG A 18 -9.72 11.37 0.59
N SER A 19 -8.81 10.88 1.40
CA SER A 19 -7.76 11.67 2.04
C SER A 19 -6.40 11.43 1.40
N ASP A 20 -6.34 10.80 0.24
CA ASP A 20 -5.10 10.42 -0.44
C ASP A 20 -4.23 9.48 0.39
N TYR A 21 -4.88 8.64 1.19
CA TYR A 21 -4.22 7.58 1.95
C TYR A 21 -4.64 6.23 1.40
N ILE A 22 -3.80 5.23 1.64
CA ILE A 22 -4.12 3.84 1.31
C ILE A 22 -3.90 2.98 2.54
N ARG A 23 -4.67 1.89 2.62
CA ARG A 23 -4.54 0.94 3.71
C ARG A 23 -3.67 -0.22 3.22
N VAL A 24 -2.52 -0.37 3.83
CA VAL A 24 -1.48 -1.32 3.40
C VAL A 24 -1.20 -2.31 4.51
N ILE A 25 -1.04 -3.58 4.16
CA ILE A 25 -0.60 -4.60 5.11
C ILE A 25 0.92 -4.52 5.19
N ASP A 26 1.45 -4.25 6.38
CA ASP A 26 2.88 -4.05 6.56
C ASP A 26 3.64 -5.37 6.75
N ASP A 27 4.93 -5.27 7.00
CA ASP A 27 5.80 -6.43 7.17
C ASP A 27 5.43 -7.32 8.34
N GLU A 28 4.70 -6.77 9.31
CA GLU A 28 4.27 -7.51 10.49
C GLU A 28 2.89 -8.13 10.32
N GLY A 29 2.28 -7.97 9.15
CA GLY A 29 0.96 -8.50 8.88
C GLY A 29 -0.18 -7.65 9.42
N GLU A 30 0.10 -6.43 9.86
CA GLU A 30 -0.91 -5.50 10.33
C GLU A 30 -1.23 -4.47 9.26
N ASP A 31 -2.46 -3.98 9.25
CA ASP A 31 -2.87 -2.98 8.28
C ASP A 31 -2.86 -1.59 8.90
N TYR A 32 -2.27 -0.65 8.17
CA TYR A 32 -2.20 0.75 8.57
C TYR A 32 -2.46 1.66 7.38
N LEU A 33 -2.81 2.91 7.69
CA LEU A 33 -2.97 3.94 6.67
C LEU A 33 -1.64 4.62 6.41
N TYR A 34 -1.30 4.74 5.13
CA TYR A 34 -0.07 5.41 4.69
C TYR A 34 -0.40 6.40 3.58
N PRO A 35 0.36 7.49 3.44
CA PRO A 35 0.16 8.43 2.34
C PRO A 35 0.34 7.74 0.99
N ALA A 36 -0.64 7.92 0.11
CA ALA A 36 -0.56 7.31 -1.22
C ALA A 36 0.65 7.80 -2.02
N SER A 37 1.12 9.00 -1.74
CA SER A 37 2.28 9.57 -2.42
C SER A 37 3.58 8.81 -2.17
N SER A 38 3.63 7.97 -1.13
CA SER A 38 4.80 7.15 -0.82
C SER A 38 4.84 5.83 -1.59
N PHE A 39 3.86 5.58 -2.46
CA PHE A 39 3.72 4.28 -3.12
C PHE A 39 3.48 4.43 -4.62
N VAL A 40 3.75 3.36 -5.33
CA VAL A 40 3.38 3.19 -6.74
C VAL A 40 2.51 1.96 -6.84
N PHE A 41 1.36 2.08 -7.50
CA PHE A 41 0.51 0.92 -7.75
C PHE A 41 1.15 0.00 -8.76
N VAL A 42 1.12 -1.31 -8.48
CA VAL A 42 1.72 -2.33 -9.31
C VAL A 42 0.64 -3.32 -9.71
N GLU A 43 0.51 -3.59 -11.01
CA GLU A 43 -0.36 -4.63 -11.51
C GLU A 43 0.41 -5.93 -11.59
N LEU A 44 -0.08 -6.94 -10.90
CA LEU A 44 0.47 -8.28 -10.93
C LEU A 44 -0.58 -9.25 -11.48
N PRO A 45 -0.17 -10.44 -11.95
CA PRO A 45 -1.11 -11.42 -12.45
C PRO A 45 -2.18 -11.86 -11.44
N ALA A 46 -1.91 -11.71 -10.17
CA ALA A 46 -2.89 -11.96 -9.12
C ALA A 46 -3.94 -10.86 -9.12
N GLU A 47 -5.18 -11.19 -8.77
CA GLU A 47 -6.30 -10.25 -8.74
C GLU A 47 -6.28 -9.33 -7.53
N ILE A 48 -5.13 -9.10 -6.93
CA ILE A 48 -4.96 -8.32 -5.72
C ILE A 48 -4.23 -7.04 -6.07
N GLU A 49 -4.77 -5.90 -5.66
CA GLU A 49 -4.08 -4.63 -5.81
C GLU A 49 -2.89 -4.59 -4.89
N GLN A 50 -1.77 -4.14 -5.40
CA GLN A 50 -0.53 -4.05 -4.64
C GLN A 50 0.15 -2.72 -4.92
N VAL A 51 1.02 -2.33 -4.00
CA VAL A 51 1.80 -1.10 -4.13
C VAL A 51 3.26 -1.38 -3.84
N LEU A 52 4.11 -0.59 -4.47
CA LEU A 52 5.55 -0.60 -4.19
C LEU A 52 5.86 0.61 -3.31
N ASP A 53 6.52 0.37 -2.19
CA ASP A 53 6.95 1.46 -1.33
C ASP A 53 8.14 2.16 -1.99
N ARG A 54 7.94 3.43 -2.33
CA ARG A 54 8.94 4.25 -3.03
C ARG A 54 9.85 5.00 -2.07
N VAL A 55 9.55 5.00 -0.81
CA VAL A 55 10.34 5.75 0.16
C VAL A 55 11.74 5.17 0.20
N SER A 56 12.69 6.00 -0.03
CA SER A 56 14.09 5.62 0.01
C SER A 56 14.69 5.99 1.34
#